data_b8164d988b97c00ef0f6d13cd56ab656
#
_entry.id   b8164d988b97c00ef0f6d13cd56ab656
#
_cell.length_a   1.000
_cell.length_b   1.000
_cell.length_c   1.000
_cell.angle_alpha   90.00
_cell.angle_beta   90.00
_cell.angle_gamma   90.00
#
_symmetry.space_group_name_H-M   'P 1'
#
loop_
_entity.id
_entity.type
_entity.pdbx_description
1 polymer ?
#
loop_
_entity_poly.entity_id
_entity_poly.type
_entity_poly.pdbx_seq_one_letter_code
_entity_poly.pdbx_strand_id
1 'polypeptide(L)'
;MSSAGRLLKAASSTRLAARSMYENPYINRFHAKSKVSTDFHKKTTGITGLFVNEHPHRDLTVIYGRILRALEQMPTSAAYRKYTEAIVKQRLALVQAETDIGRLEEKIGMGQIEEVIQQAEYELETTRAILEAKAWEPLIEEAPKGQWSWPI
;
A
#
# COMPACT_ATOMS: atom_id res chain seq x y z
N MET A 1 21.83 33.84 -46.07
CA MET A 1 20.98 33.50 -44.91
C MET A 1 20.88 31.99 -44.85
N SER A 2 21.53 31.44 -44.18
CA SER A 2 22.19 30.95 -43.01
C SER A 2 21.82 29.46 -42.80
N SER A 3 22.80 28.57 -43.15
CA SER A 3 22.72 27.10 -42.97
C SER A 3 22.88 26.62 -41.54
N ALA A 4 23.02 27.53 -40.58
CA ALA A 4 23.25 27.17 -39.16
C ALA A 4 22.01 26.67 -38.41
N GLY A 5 20.81 26.97 -38.89
CA GLY A 5 19.55 26.62 -38.21
C GLY A 5 19.11 25.14 -38.38
N ARG A 6 19.67 24.41 -39.37
CA ARG A 6 19.29 22.99 -39.62
C ARG A 6 20.08 21.97 -38.83
N LEU A 7 21.28 22.32 -38.36
CA LEU A 7 22.15 21.40 -37.62
C LEU A 7 21.72 21.23 -36.15
N LEU A 8 21.07 22.24 -35.57
CA LEU A 8 20.59 22.16 -34.17
C LEU A 8 19.34 21.29 -33.97
N LYS A 9 18.52 21.09 -35.01
CA LYS A 9 17.36 20.18 -34.92
C LYS A 9 17.72 18.71 -35.03
N ALA A 10 18.79 18.37 -35.73
CA ALA A 10 19.23 16.98 -35.83
C ALA A 10 19.90 16.44 -34.55
N ALA A 11 20.57 17.31 -33.78
CA ALA A 11 21.20 16.92 -32.51
C ALA A 11 20.24 16.64 -31.37
N SER A 12 19.00 17.20 -31.39
CA SER A 12 17.99 16.94 -30.36
C SER A 12 17.25 15.60 -30.56
N SER A 13 17.12 15.18 -31.81
CA SER A 13 16.43 13.90 -32.16
C SER A 13 17.28 12.68 -31.82
N THR A 14 18.60 12.74 -31.97
CA THR A 14 19.51 11.65 -31.63
C THR A 14 19.67 11.43 -30.14
N ARG A 15 19.53 12.46 -29.30
CA ARG A 15 19.55 12.30 -27.83
C ARG A 15 18.31 11.60 -27.27
N LEU A 16 17.16 11.77 -27.90
CA LEU A 16 15.91 11.08 -27.53
C LEU A 16 15.93 9.59 -27.89
N ALA A 17 16.53 9.23 -29.04
CA ALA A 17 16.64 7.85 -29.47
C ALA A 17 17.64 7.04 -28.62
N ALA A 18 18.76 7.65 -28.19
CA ALA A 18 19.74 6.98 -27.34
C ALA A 18 19.26 6.69 -25.92
N ARG A 19 18.34 7.51 -25.39
CA ARG A 19 17.76 7.30 -24.05
C ARG A 19 16.76 6.14 -24.01
N SER A 20 16.11 5.83 -25.12
CA SER A 20 15.15 4.73 -25.25
C SER A 20 15.79 3.34 -25.30
N MET A 21 17.06 3.22 -25.66
CA MET A 21 17.74 1.91 -25.80
C MET A 21 18.14 1.25 -24.48
N TYR A 22 18.17 2.00 -23.38
CA TYR A 22 18.55 1.50 -22.05
C TYR A 22 17.41 1.46 -21.03
N GLU A 23 16.19 1.84 -21.40
CA GLU A 23 15.04 1.73 -20.51
C GLU A 23 14.53 0.30 -20.48
N ASN A 24 14.78 -0.38 -19.38
CA ASN A 24 14.27 -1.74 -19.14
C ASN A 24 12.73 -1.72 -19.17
N PRO A 25 12.08 -2.43 -20.13
CA PRO A 25 10.63 -2.40 -20.28
C PRO A 25 9.89 -2.97 -19.05
N TYR A 26 10.56 -3.74 -18.21
CA TYR A 26 10.00 -4.23 -16.95
C TYR A 26 9.98 -3.15 -15.87
N ILE A 27 10.95 -2.23 -15.82
CA ILE A 27 10.96 -1.10 -14.89
C ILE A 27 9.85 -0.11 -15.26
N ASN A 28 9.64 0.16 -16.54
CA ASN A 28 8.59 1.05 -17.02
C ASN A 28 7.16 0.53 -16.76
N ARG A 29 6.98 -0.76 -16.54
CA ARG A 29 5.69 -1.33 -16.18
C ARG A 29 5.27 -1.02 -14.73
N PHE A 30 6.26 -0.87 -13.84
CA PHE A 30 6.04 -0.43 -12.45
C PHE A 30 5.95 1.10 -12.33
N HIS A 31 6.60 1.82 -13.22
CA HIS A 31 6.50 3.28 -13.35
C HIS A 31 5.42 3.71 -14.34
N ALA A 32 4.30 2.99 -14.42
CA ALA A 32 3.15 3.41 -15.22
C ALA A 32 2.71 4.81 -14.77
N LYS A 33 3.19 5.78 -15.49
CA LYS A 33 2.99 7.24 -15.56
C LYS A 33 1.79 7.79 -14.78
N SER A 34 1.75 7.59 -13.49
CA SER A 34 0.95 8.43 -12.64
C SER A 34 1.81 9.66 -12.33
N LYS A 35 1.28 10.84 -12.54
CA LYS A 35 1.98 12.07 -12.19
C LYS A 35 2.24 12.03 -10.69
N VAL A 36 3.51 11.86 -10.32
CA VAL A 36 3.96 12.03 -8.93
C VAL A 36 3.53 13.44 -8.50
N SER A 37 2.95 13.56 -7.34
CA SER A 37 2.67 14.87 -6.76
C SER A 37 3.96 15.68 -6.74
N THR A 38 3.90 16.95 -7.14
CA THR A 38 5.06 17.85 -7.20
C THR A 38 5.72 18.03 -5.83
N ASP A 39 5.02 17.73 -4.77
CA ASP A 39 5.43 17.88 -3.37
C ASP A 39 6.06 16.61 -2.77
N PHE A 40 6.20 15.54 -3.56
CA PHE A 40 6.77 14.29 -3.11
C PHE A 40 8.31 14.32 -3.20
N HIS A 41 8.97 14.54 -2.07
CA HIS A 41 10.44 14.72 -2.00
C HIS A 41 11.19 13.52 -1.41
N LYS A 42 10.50 12.45 -1.02
CA LYS A 42 11.11 11.28 -0.39
C LYS A 42 11.92 10.47 -1.41
N LYS A 43 13.26 10.42 -1.25
CA LYS A 43 14.15 9.69 -2.15
C LYS A 43 14.35 8.24 -1.74
N THR A 44 14.26 7.94 -0.46
CA THR A 44 14.45 6.61 0.11
C THR A 44 13.71 6.51 1.44
N THR A 45 13.28 5.31 1.79
CA THR A 45 12.73 5.01 3.12
C THR A 45 13.81 4.82 4.18
N GLY A 46 15.06 4.56 3.77
CA GLY A 46 16.15 4.17 4.67
C GLY A 46 16.03 2.75 5.22
N ILE A 47 14.99 1.99 4.83
CA ILE A 47 14.74 0.62 5.30
C ILE A 47 14.99 -0.33 4.13
N THR A 48 15.81 -1.37 4.36
CA THR A 48 16.11 -2.37 3.34
C THR A 48 14.87 -3.16 2.97
N GLY A 49 14.60 -3.26 1.67
CA GLY A 49 13.44 -4.00 1.13
C GLY A 49 12.13 -3.22 1.10
N LEU A 50 12.09 -2.02 1.68
CA LEU A 50 10.93 -1.14 1.64
C LEU A 50 11.15 -0.02 0.61
N PHE A 51 10.38 -0.05 -0.48
CA PHE A 51 10.49 0.92 -1.55
C PHE A 51 9.55 2.10 -1.32
N VAL A 52 9.98 3.28 -1.77
CA VAL A 52 9.18 4.50 -1.68
C VAL A 52 7.93 4.36 -2.55
N ASN A 53 6.76 4.70 -1.98
CA ASN A 53 5.50 4.72 -2.69
C ASN A 53 5.20 6.14 -3.21
N GLU A 54 4.95 6.27 -4.51
CA GLU A 54 4.65 7.55 -5.17
C GLU A 54 3.20 8.02 -4.93
N HIS A 55 2.29 7.10 -4.57
CA HIS A 55 0.85 7.39 -4.43
C HIS A 55 0.23 6.78 -3.17
N PRO A 56 0.75 7.10 -1.98
CA PRO A 56 0.36 6.44 -0.75
C PRO A 56 -1.12 6.61 -0.41
N HIS A 57 -1.71 7.79 -0.63
CA HIS A 57 -3.12 8.06 -0.37
C HIS A 57 -4.05 7.19 -1.22
N ARG A 58 -3.72 7.04 -2.51
CA ARG A 58 -4.49 6.19 -3.43
C ARG A 58 -4.43 4.74 -3.01
N ASP A 59 -3.22 4.25 -2.75
CA ASP A 59 -3.00 2.84 -2.45
C ASP A 59 -3.65 2.46 -1.12
N LEU A 60 -3.49 3.27 -0.06
CA LEU A 60 -4.19 3.09 1.21
C LEU A 60 -5.71 3.12 1.05
N THR A 61 -6.25 4.06 0.26
CA THR A 61 -7.70 4.13 0.02
C THR A 61 -8.21 2.86 -0.66
N VAL A 62 -7.47 2.33 -1.65
CA VAL A 62 -7.83 1.11 -2.36
C VAL A 62 -7.75 -0.11 -1.44
N ILE A 63 -6.68 -0.24 -0.65
CA ILE A 63 -6.48 -1.40 0.25
C ILE A 63 -7.54 -1.38 1.35
N TYR A 64 -7.74 -0.26 2.04
CA TYR A 64 -8.78 -0.14 3.08
C TYR A 64 -10.18 -0.39 2.53
N GLY A 65 -10.48 0.07 1.32
CA GLY A 65 -11.74 -0.24 0.64
C GLY A 65 -11.91 -1.73 0.34
N ARG A 66 -10.82 -2.46 0.06
CA ARG A 66 -10.84 -3.92 -0.12
C ARG A 66 -11.06 -4.65 1.20
N ILE A 67 -10.42 -4.19 2.29
CA ILE A 67 -10.62 -4.75 3.63
C ILE A 67 -12.08 -4.58 4.05
N LEU A 68 -12.65 -3.38 3.94
CA LEU A 68 -14.04 -3.13 4.31
C LEU A 68 -15.02 -4.03 3.55
N ARG A 69 -14.82 -4.21 2.25
CA ARG A 69 -15.65 -5.13 1.43
C ARG A 69 -15.51 -6.60 1.85
N ALA A 70 -14.34 -7.04 2.28
CA ALA A 70 -14.15 -8.38 2.80
C ALA A 70 -14.81 -8.54 4.17
N LEU A 71 -14.72 -7.53 5.04
CA LEU A 71 -15.38 -7.52 6.36
C LEU A 71 -16.91 -7.53 6.25
N GLU A 72 -17.50 -6.91 5.21
CA GLU A 72 -18.95 -6.94 4.97
C GLU A 72 -19.49 -8.36 4.79
N GLN A 73 -18.68 -9.28 4.30
CA GLN A 73 -19.06 -10.69 4.11
C GLN A 73 -19.09 -11.48 5.43
N MET A 74 -18.52 -10.95 6.50
CA MET A 74 -18.55 -11.57 7.84
C MET A 74 -19.82 -11.18 8.59
N PRO A 75 -20.30 -12.02 9.52
CA PRO A 75 -21.43 -11.67 10.37
C PRO A 75 -21.11 -10.48 11.28
N THR A 76 -22.10 -9.65 11.57
CA THR A 76 -21.93 -8.47 12.44
C THR A 76 -21.58 -8.82 13.89
N SER A 77 -21.84 -10.05 14.31
CA SER A 77 -21.48 -10.57 15.64
C SER A 77 -19.99 -10.88 15.78
N ALA A 78 -19.27 -11.09 14.67
CA ALA A 78 -17.85 -11.41 14.70
C ALA A 78 -17.03 -10.28 15.36
N ALA A 79 -16.29 -10.63 16.41
CA ALA A 79 -15.47 -9.67 17.15
C ALA A 79 -14.38 -9.04 16.25
N TYR A 80 -13.72 -9.87 15.43
CA TYR A 80 -12.72 -9.41 14.46
C TYR A 80 -13.29 -8.31 13.56
N ARG A 81 -14.46 -8.55 12.95
CA ARG A 81 -15.12 -7.55 12.10
C ARG A 81 -15.31 -6.23 12.81
N LYS A 82 -15.84 -6.24 14.05
CA LYS A 82 -16.13 -5.03 14.81
C LYS A 82 -14.89 -4.18 15.06
N TYR A 83 -13.79 -4.81 15.49
CA TYR A 83 -12.57 -4.09 15.85
C TYR A 83 -11.81 -3.63 14.60
N THR A 84 -11.64 -4.48 13.62
CA THR A 84 -10.90 -4.14 12.38
C THR A 84 -11.66 -3.09 11.58
N GLU A 85 -12.99 -3.18 11.47
CA GLU A 85 -13.81 -2.18 10.76
C GLU A 85 -13.68 -0.79 11.40
N ALA A 86 -13.65 -0.70 12.73
CA ALA A 86 -13.50 0.56 13.45
C ALA A 86 -12.12 1.19 13.16
N ILE A 87 -11.04 0.40 13.25
CA ILE A 87 -9.67 0.86 12.98
C ILE A 87 -9.50 1.29 11.53
N VAL A 88 -9.97 0.49 10.58
CA VAL A 88 -9.85 0.77 9.15
C VAL A 88 -10.62 2.01 8.76
N LYS A 89 -11.85 2.20 9.28
CA LYS A 89 -12.64 3.41 9.04
C LYS A 89 -11.96 4.66 9.61
N GLN A 90 -11.38 4.57 10.80
CA GLN A 90 -10.63 5.68 11.41
C GLN A 90 -9.42 6.05 10.55
N ARG A 91 -8.61 5.07 10.14
CA ARG A 91 -7.43 5.29 9.29
C ARG A 91 -7.82 5.84 7.91
N LEU A 92 -8.88 5.33 7.30
CA LEU A 92 -9.38 5.82 6.03
C LEU A 92 -9.83 7.29 6.12
N ALA A 93 -10.49 7.67 7.20
CA ALA A 93 -10.88 9.06 7.45
C ALA A 93 -9.65 9.98 7.58
N LEU A 94 -8.58 9.54 8.24
CA LEU A 94 -7.32 10.29 8.30
C LEU A 94 -6.68 10.45 6.92
N VAL A 95 -6.61 9.38 6.12
CA VAL A 95 -6.07 9.41 4.75
C VAL A 95 -6.84 10.38 3.84
N GLN A 96 -8.16 10.49 4.04
CA GLN A 96 -8.99 11.41 3.26
C GLN A 96 -8.92 12.85 3.74
N ALA A 97 -8.66 13.08 5.03
CA ALA A 97 -8.61 14.40 5.63
C ALA A 97 -7.24 15.09 5.43
N GLU A 98 -6.15 14.31 5.45
CA GLU A 98 -4.79 14.85 5.36
C GLU A 98 -4.21 14.66 3.97
N THR A 99 -3.73 15.76 3.39
CA THR A 99 -3.05 15.75 2.09
C THR A 99 -1.53 15.64 2.24
N ASP A 100 -0.98 16.09 3.37
CA ASP A 100 0.44 16.03 3.68
C ASP A 100 0.81 14.69 4.29
N ILE A 101 1.76 14.00 3.65
CA ILE A 101 2.23 12.66 4.06
C ILE A 101 2.87 12.69 5.45
N GLY A 102 3.68 13.71 5.76
CA GLY A 102 4.35 13.80 7.06
C GLY A 102 3.35 13.93 8.22
N ARG A 103 2.32 14.76 8.06
CA ARG A 103 1.24 14.90 9.04
C ARG A 103 0.38 13.64 9.14
N LEU A 104 0.20 12.93 8.02
CA LEU A 104 -0.53 11.67 8.01
C LEU A 104 0.24 10.60 8.79
N GLU A 105 1.55 10.47 8.60
CA GLU A 105 2.42 9.57 9.36
C GLU A 105 2.34 9.84 10.86
N GLU A 106 2.43 11.12 11.27
CA GLU A 106 2.30 11.54 12.69
C GLU A 106 0.94 11.16 13.30
N LYS A 107 -0.15 11.39 12.55
CA LYS A 107 -1.51 11.10 13.04
C LYS A 107 -1.81 9.61 13.13
N ILE A 108 -1.29 8.80 12.21
CA ILE A 108 -1.43 7.34 12.26
C ILE A 108 -0.52 6.77 13.36
N GLY A 109 0.69 7.33 13.54
CA GLY A 109 1.63 6.95 14.59
C GLY A 109 2.19 5.53 14.46
N MET A 110 2.28 4.98 13.26
CA MET A 110 2.70 3.60 12.98
C MET A 110 3.93 3.51 12.06
N GLY A 111 4.82 4.51 12.13
CA GLY A 111 6.00 4.58 11.30
C GLY A 111 5.77 5.30 9.98
N GLN A 112 6.58 4.97 8.98
CA GLN A 112 6.51 5.59 7.65
C GLN A 112 5.26 5.12 6.90
N ILE A 113 4.81 5.92 5.94
CA ILE A 113 3.59 5.61 5.18
C ILE A 113 3.70 4.30 4.42
N GLU A 114 4.90 3.93 3.96
CA GLU A 114 5.17 2.68 3.27
C GLU A 114 5.01 1.47 4.21
N GLU A 115 5.40 1.60 5.49
CA GLU A 115 5.16 0.57 6.50
C GLU A 115 3.66 0.42 6.78
N VAL A 116 2.93 1.54 6.82
CA VAL A 116 1.47 1.52 6.99
C VAL A 116 0.77 0.84 5.81
N ILE A 117 1.26 1.05 4.57
CA ILE A 117 0.74 0.36 3.38
C ILE A 117 0.98 -1.15 3.50
N GLN A 118 2.19 -1.55 3.86
CA GLN A 118 2.52 -2.97 4.04
C GLN A 118 1.69 -3.61 5.15
N GLN A 119 1.48 -2.92 6.28
CA GLN A 119 0.56 -3.38 7.32
C GLN A 119 -0.86 -3.55 6.81
N ALA A 120 -1.34 -2.62 5.98
CA ALA A 120 -2.68 -2.71 5.41
C ALA A 120 -2.82 -3.88 4.41
N GLU A 121 -1.78 -4.19 3.66
CA GLU A 121 -1.73 -5.36 2.78
C GLU A 121 -1.79 -6.67 3.58
N TYR A 122 -1.00 -6.80 4.64
CA TYR A 122 -1.04 -7.96 5.55
C TYR A 122 -2.40 -8.09 6.25
N GLU A 123 -3.00 -6.98 6.65
CA GLU A 123 -4.36 -7.01 7.23
C GLU A 123 -5.40 -7.48 6.20
N LEU A 124 -5.25 -7.12 4.92
CA LEU A 124 -6.13 -7.63 3.87
C LEU A 124 -5.99 -9.14 3.68
N GLU A 125 -4.76 -9.65 3.72
CA GLU A 125 -4.49 -11.09 3.64
C GLU A 125 -5.09 -11.82 4.85
N THR A 126 -4.86 -11.29 6.06
CA THR A 126 -5.43 -11.80 7.30
C THR A 126 -6.96 -11.81 7.26
N THR A 127 -7.57 -10.73 6.81
CA THR A 127 -9.04 -10.63 6.67
C THR A 127 -9.58 -11.73 5.74
N ARG A 128 -8.90 -12.00 4.64
CA ARG A 128 -9.30 -13.07 3.70
C ARG A 128 -9.14 -14.45 4.31
N ALA A 129 -8.03 -14.70 5.00
CA ALA A 129 -7.79 -15.97 5.67
C ALA A 129 -8.85 -16.25 6.75
N ILE A 130 -9.21 -15.24 7.55
CA ILE A 130 -10.26 -15.34 8.56
C ILE A 130 -11.63 -15.59 7.91
N LEU A 131 -11.90 -14.94 6.78
CA LEU A 131 -13.16 -15.13 6.03
C LEU A 131 -13.26 -16.55 5.50
N GLU A 132 -12.20 -17.08 4.91
CA GLU A 132 -12.14 -18.44 4.37
C GLU A 132 -12.27 -19.50 5.47
N ALA A 133 -11.54 -19.32 6.57
CA ALA A 133 -11.57 -20.20 7.72
C ALA A 133 -12.85 -20.09 8.56
N LYS A 134 -13.70 -19.07 8.34
CA LYS A 134 -14.87 -18.76 9.17
C LYS A 134 -14.54 -18.74 10.67
N ALA A 135 -13.45 -18.10 11.02
CA ALA A 135 -12.87 -18.15 12.37
C ALA A 135 -13.77 -17.56 13.49
N TRP A 136 -14.94 -17.04 13.16
CA TRP A 136 -15.97 -16.60 14.12
C TRP A 136 -16.91 -17.71 14.56
N GLU A 137 -16.88 -18.88 13.92
CA GLU A 137 -17.68 -20.03 14.31
C GLU A 137 -17.09 -20.68 15.59
N PRO A 138 -17.93 -21.28 16.44
CA PRO A 138 -17.44 -21.99 17.61
C PRO A 138 -16.55 -23.19 17.21
N LEU A 139 -15.67 -23.60 18.10
CA LEU A 139 -14.85 -24.78 17.89
C LEU A 139 -15.72 -26.02 17.66
N ILE A 140 -15.32 -26.87 16.74
CA ILE A 140 -16.01 -28.13 16.42
C ILE A 140 -15.89 -29.10 17.61
N GLU A 141 -14.72 -29.11 18.27
CA GLU A 141 -14.41 -29.92 19.43
C GLU A 141 -13.74 -29.08 20.51
N GLU A 142 -14.02 -29.38 21.75
CA GLU A 142 -13.31 -28.75 22.87
C GLU A 142 -11.85 -29.24 22.93
N ALA A 143 -10.95 -28.35 23.27
CA ALA A 143 -9.55 -28.72 23.45
C ALA A 143 -9.40 -29.73 24.58
N PRO A 144 -8.55 -30.77 24.42
CA PRO A 144 -8.24 -31.72 25.49
C PRO A 144 -7.77 -30.99 26.75
N LYS A 145 -8.17 -31.51 27.92
CA LYS A 145 -7.73 -30.94 29.19
C LYS A 145 -6.20 -30.97 29.26
N GLY A 146 -5.60 -29.85 29.54
CA GLY A 146 -4.16 -29.73 29.66
C GLY A 146 -3.39 -29.55 28.36
N GLN A 147 -4.05 -29.36 27.20
CA GLN A 147 -3.37 -29.16 25.90
C GLN A 147 -2.32 -28.03 25.93
N TRP A 148 -2.58 -26.98 26.67
CA TRP A 148 -1.69 -25.82 26.80
C TRP A 148 -0.99 -25.76 28.16
N SER A 149 -1.14 -26.81 28.99
CA SER A 149 -0.45 -26.88 30.26
C SER A 149 1.01 -27.29 30.01
N TRP A 150 1.94 -26.51 30.55
CA TRP A 150 3.33 -26.90 30.52
C TRP A 150 3.51 -28.23 31.29
N PRO A 151 4.21 -29.24 30.72
CA PRO A 151 4.51 -30.43 31.46
C PRO A 151 5.43 -30.05 32.63
N ILE A 152 4.95 -30.23 33.85
CA ILE A 152 5.70 -30.07 35.09
C ILE A 152 6.11 -31.46 35.56
#